data_02f2434370a91b8c54754b8cf032a932
#
_entry.id   02f2434370a91b8c54754b8cf032a932
#
_cell.length_a   1.000
_cell.length_b   1.000
_cell.length_c   1.000
_cell.angle_alpha   90.00
_cell.angle_beta   90.00
_cell.angle_gamma   90.00
#
_symmetry.space_group_name_H-M   'P 1'
#
loop_
_entity.id
_entity.type
_entity.pdbx_description
1 polymer ?
#
loop_
_entity_poly.entity_id
_entity_poly.type
_entity_poly.pdbx_seq_one_letter_code
_entity_poly.pdbx_strand_id
1 'polypeptide(L)'
;MRLAIDVLLDYSLPPTDDPTDVLLQVEVAAMTDQRIVSARLTATSPERLRAVHGEDSIGQRTWAAGVGRFTARYAATVEIDRVVLDLAPLGPTLARDLPGLVLPYLLPSRYVESHLFETFVHRQFGHLNGGTKIVAMRDWIRRELSYVAGASDGNTTAQATFVRREGVCRDYAHLMAAFARAALIPARLVSAYAPGVTPPDFHAVVEVWLDGGWHLVDATGMATPNEIARVAIGRDATDIAFMTVFGTATLLDQRVLVTTEQ
;
A
#
# COMPACT_ATOMS: atom_id res chain seq x y z
N MET A 1 19.75 -2.92 -3.46
CA MET A 1 19.66 -1.69 -2.62
C MET A 1 19.42 -2.10 -1.18
N ARG A 2 20.05 -1.42 -0.22
CA ARG A 2 19.85 -1.69 1.21
C ARG A 2 19.20 -0.49 1.87
N LEU A 3 18.13 -0.74 2.65
CA LEU A 3 17.36 0.29 3.33
C LEU A 3 17.41 0.06 4.85
N ALA A 4 17.59 1.15 5.61
CA ALA A 4 17.31 1.20 7.04
C ALA A 4 15.95 1.90 7.25
N ILE A 5 15.11 1.29 8.07
CA ILE A 5 13.73 1.72 8.36
C ILE A 5 13.61 1.90 9.87
N ASP A 6 13.11 3.05 10.32
CA ASP A 6 12.76 3.33 11.71
C ASP A 6 11.36 3.94 11.77
N VAL A 7 10.47 3.32 12.54
CA VAL A 7 9.07 3.71 12.68
C VAL A 7 8.73 3.88 14.16
N LEU A 8 8.06 4.98 14.48
CA LEU A 8 7.39 5.23 15.76
C LEU A 8 5.91 5.48 15.50
N LEU A 9 5.07 4.78 16.24
CA LEU A 9 3.64 5.06 16.38
C LEU A 9 3.37 5.34 17.85
N ASP A 10 2.72 6.46 18.16
CA ASP A 10 2.40 6.88 19.52
C ASP A 10 0.95 7.37 19.58
N TYR A 11 0.14 6.68 20.36
CA TYR A 11 -1.30 6.89 20.42
C TYR A 11 -1.80 6.97 21.86
N SER A 12 -2.86 7.74 22.08
CA SER A 12 -3.68 7.70 23.28
C SER A 12 -4.87 6.77 23.04
N LEU A 13 -5.03 5.76 23.87
CA LEU A 13 -6.15 4.83 23.94
C LEU A 13 -6.96 5.08 25.23
N PRO A 14 -8.20 4.57 25.32
CA PRO A 14 -8.97 4.68 26.56
C PRO A 14 -8.23 4.04 27.75
N PRO A 15 -8.21 4.68 28.92
CA PRO A 15 -7.61 4.13 30.14
C PRO A 15 -8.63 3.21 30.87
N THR A 16 -9.05 2.13 30.21
CA THR A 16 -10.02 1.17 30.73
C THR A 16 -9.32 -0.07 31.27
N ASP A 17 -9.99 -0.81 32.17
CA ASP A 17 -9.48 -2.09 32.70
C ASP A 17 -9.39 -3.17 31.60
N ASP A 18 -10.22 -3.05 30.54
CA ASP A 18 -10.22 -3.94 29.39
C ASP A 18 -9.34 -3.33 28.29
N PRO A 19 -8.21 -3.95 27.93
CA PRO A 19 -7.31 -3.41 26.94
C PRO A 19 -7.95 -3.31 25.55
N THR A 20 -7.63 -2.26 24.82
CA THR A 20 -8.05 -2.07 23.42
C THR A 20 -7.20 -2.93 22.50
N ASP A 21 -7.84 -3.74 21.66
CA ASP A 21 -7.17 -4.53 20.64
C ASP A 21 -6.56 -3.63 19.55
N VAL A 22 -5.30 -3.86 19.25
CA VAL A 22 -4.54 -3.15 18.21
C VAL A 22 -3.94 -4.19 17.26
N LEU A 23 -4.14 -3.98 15.96
CA LEU A 23 -3.52 -4.77 14.91
C LEU A 23 -2.49 -3.93 14.16
N LEU A 24 -1.22 -4.26 14.33
CA LEU A 24 -0.10 -3.62 13.64
C LEU A 24 0.23 -4.37 12.34
N GLN A 25 0.51 -3.63 11.26
CA GLN A 25 0.95 -4.17 9.97
C GLN A 25 2.08 -3.29 9.43
N VAL A 26 3.16 -3.18 10.20
CA VAL A 26 4.32 -2.32 9.94
C VAL A 26 5.57 -3.09 9.54
N GLU A 27 5.55 -4.40 9.68
CA GLU A 27 6.71 -5.24 9.46
C GLU A 27 6.89 -5.55 7.96
N VAL A 28 8.09 -5.31 7.45
CA VAL A 28 8.44 -5.58 6.04
C VAL A 28 8.26 -7.06 5.73
N ALA A 29 7.67 -7.38 4.59
CA ALA A 29 7.46 -8.75 4.14
C ALA A 29 8.78 -9.38 3.68
N ALA A 30 9.03 -10.64 4.05
CA ALA A 30 10.07 -11.46 3.44
C ALA A 30 9.58 -11.98 2.08
N MET A 31 10.31 -11.67 1.01
CA MET A 31 9.94 -12.05 -0.37
C MET A 31 11.19 -12.46 -1.16
N THR A 32 11.02 -13.10 -2.31
CA THR A 32 12.13 -13.58 -3.15
C THR A 32 13.05 -12.47 -3.63
N ASP A 33 12.52 -11.26 -3.83
CA ASP A 33 13.20 -10.05 -4.29
C ASP A 33 13.45 -9.02 -3.16
N GLN A 34 13.23 -9.44 -1.89
CA GLN A 34 13.31 -8.57 -0.72
C GLN A 34 13.65 -9.39 0.53
N ARG A 35 14.86 -9.21 1.04
CA ARG A 35 15.40 -9.98 2.16
C ARG A 35 15.50 -9.11 3.43
N ILE A 36 14.94 -9.58 4.53
CA ILE A 36 15.10 -8.93 5.84
C ILE A 36 16.47 -9.35 6.42
N VAL A 37 17.35 -8.37 6.64
CA VAL A 37 18.67 -8.58 7.27
C VAL A 37 18.52 -8.58 8.79
N SER A 38 17.76 -7.61 9.30
CA SER A 38 17.38 -7.51 10.72
C SER A 38 16.04 -6.84 10.84
N ALA A 39 15.24 -7.23 11.82
CA ALA A 39 13.98 -6.58 12.14
C ALA A 39 13.64 -6.74 13.61
N ARG A 40 13.04 -5.71 14.19
CA ARG A 40 12.55 -5.73 15.56
C ARG A 40 11.31 -4.85 15.71
N LEU A 41 10.20 -5.46 16.13
CA LEU A 41 8.99 -4.78 16.57
C LEU A 41 8.91 -4.85 18.10
N THR A 42 8.61 -3.71 18.73
CA THR A 42 8.31 -3.60 20.16
C THR A 42 7.07 -2.74 20.34
N ALA A 43 6.23 -3.04 21.32
CA ALA A 43 5.09 -2.21 21.70
C ALA A 43 4.89 -2.20 23.21
N THR A 44 4.29 -1.12 23.72
CA THR A 44 3.82 -1.03 25.11
C THR A 44 2.50 -1.81 25.24
N SER A 45 2.59 -3.12 25.19
CA SER A 45 1.44 -4.01 25.30
C SER A 45 1.52 -4.78 26.62
N PRO A 46 0.45 -4.85 27.44
CA PRO A 46 0.40 -5.71 28.60
C PRO A 46 0.43 -7.19 28.25
N GLU A 47 0.05 -7.52 27.01
CA GLU A 47 0.04 -8.86 26.47
C GLU A 47 1.21 -9.11 25.51
N ARG A 48 1.51 -10.39 25.31
CA ARG A 48 2.52 -10.80 24.34
C ARG A 48 2.05 -10.50 22.93
N LEU A 49 2.90 -9.89 22.12
CA LEU A 49 2.66 -9.69 20.70
C LEU A 49 2.43 -11.04 19.97
N ARG A 50 1.38 -11.12 19.15
CA ARG A 50 1.00 -12.34 18.44
C ARG A 50 0.92 -12.10 16.94
N ALA A 51 1.86 -12.67 16.21
CA ALA A 51 1.90 -12.61 14.76
C ALA A 51 0.84 -13.51 14.10
N VAL A 52 0.26 -13.03 13.00
CA VAL A 52 -0.59 -13.77 12.07
C VAL A 52 -0.21 -13.39 10.64
N HIS A 53 -0.44 -14.27 9.67
CA HIS A 53 -0.11 -14.01 8.27
C HIS A 53 -0.95 -12.85 7.69
N GLY A 54 -0.34 -12.08 6.77
CA GLY A 54 -1.03 -11.12 5.91
C GLY A 54 -1.80 -11.81 4.77
N GLU A 55 -2.40 -11.00 3.90
CA GLU A 55 -3.12 -11.49 2.71
C GLU A 55 -2.17 -12.29 1.79
N ASP A 56 -2.69 -13.37 1.21
CA ASP A 56 -1.93 -14.30 0.35
C ASP A 56 -0.62 -14.81 1.00
N SER A 57 -0.54 -14.81 2.34
CA SER A 57 0.66 -15.12 3.14
C SER A 57 1.82 -14.15 2.90
N ILE A 58 1.55 -12.96 2.36
CA ILE A 58 2.54 -11.90 2.18
C ILE A 58 2.48 -10.94 3.36
N GLY A 59 3.63 -10.74 4.00
CA GLY A 59 3.74 -9.90 5.18
C GLY A 59 3.12 -10.53 6.42
N GLN A 60 3.01 -9.71 7.46
CA GLN A 60 2.59 -10.14 8.78
C GLN A 60 1.73 -9.07 9.43
N ARG A 61 0.71 -9.50 10.16
CA ARG A 61 -0.05 -8.68 11.08
C ARG A 61 0.30 -9.09 12.50
N THR A 62 0.50 -8.12 13.40
CA THR A 62 0.86 -8.40 14.78
C THR A 62 -0.18 -7.81 15.73
N TRP A 63 -0.86 -8.69 16.47
CA TRP A 63 -1.78 -8.30 17.52
C TRP A 63 -1.00 -7.77 18.72
N ALA A 64 -1.51 -6.67 19.26
CA ALA A 64 -1.11 -6.07 20.52
C ALA A 64 -2.37 -5.65 21.30
N ALA A 65 -2.24 -5.45 22.59
CA ALA A 65 -3.26 -4.85 23.45
C ALA A 65 -2.74 -3.54 24.01
N GLY A 66 -3.57 -2.50 24.13
CA GLY A 66 -3.15 -1.20 24.59
C GLY A 66 -4.09 -0.59 25.62
N VAL A 67 -3.50 0.10 26.61
CA VAL A 67 -4.22 0.87 27.65
C VAL A 67 -3.55 2.23 27.81
N GLY A 68 -4.32 3.30 27.82
CA GLY A 68 -3.79 4.65 27.97
C GLY A 68 -2.83 5.03 26.84
N ARG A 69 -1.55 5.27 27.13
CA ARG A 69 -0.56 5.56 26.07
C ARG A 69 -0.01 4.27 25.47
N PHE A 70 -0.24 4.09 24.18
CA PHE A 70 0.25 2.98 23.38
C PHE A 70 1.36 3.46 22.43
N THR A 71 2.54 2.86 22.52
CA THR A 71 3.63 3.11 21.59
C THR A 71 4.07 1.81 20.92
N ALA A 72 4.30 1.88 19.61
CA ALA A 72 4.94 0.80 18.84
C ALA A 72 6.16 1.35 18.10
N ARG A 73 7.26 0.58 18.13
CA ARG A 73 8.49 0.91 17.39
C ARG A 73 8.88 -0.28 16.51
N TYR A 74 9.14 0.01 15.26
CA TYR A 74 9.67 -0.97 14.31
C TYR A 74 10.97 -0.45 13.72
N ALA A 75 12.03 -1.26 13.79
CA ALA A 75 13.30 -0.97 13.15
C ALA A 75 13.71 -2.18 12.30
N ALA A 76 14.15 -1.94 11.07
CA ALA A 76 14.57 -3.00 10.17
C ALA A 76 15.67 -2.54 9.21
N THR A 77 16.50 -3.50 8.80
CA THR A 77 17.38 -3.38 7.64
C THR A 77 16.94 -4.40 6.60
N VAL A 78 16.72 -3.94 5.38
CA VAL A 78 16.15 -4.72 4.28
C VAL A 78 17.02 -4.58 3.04
N GLU A 79 17.31 -5.69 2.38
CA GLU A 79 17.95 -5.71 1.06
C GLU A 79 16.90 -5.98 -0.01
N ILE A 80 16.88 -5.14 -1.04
CA ILE A 80 16.00 -5.24 -2.20
C ILE A 80 16.86 -5.59 -3.41
N ASP A 81 16.57 -6.77 -4.00
CA ASP A 81 17.20 -7.26 -5.23
C ASP A 81 16.12 -7.40 -6.33
N ARG A 82 15.52 -6.28 -6.67
CA ARG A 82 14.45 -6.21 -7.67
C ARG A 82 14.92 -5.51 -8.92
N VAL A 83 14.75 -6.18 -10.06
CA VAL A 83 14.99 -5.61 -11.38
C VAL A 83 13.82 -4.70 -11.74
N VAL A 84 14.12 -3.47 -12.12
CA VAL A 84 13.12 -2.54 -12.67
C VAL A 84 12.87 -2.91 -14.13
N LEU A 85 11.63 -3.32 -14.42
CA LEU A 85 11.21 -3.66 -15.77
C LEU A 85 10.49 -2.47 -16.42
N ASP A 86 10.69 -2.31 -17.73
CA ASP A 86 9.79 -1.48 -18.52
C ASP A 86 8.43 -2.20 -18.62
N LEU A 87 7.38 -1.52 -18.18
CA LEU A 87 6.02 -2.09 -18.21
C LEU A 87 5.40 -2.05 -19.61
N ALA A 88 5.82 -1.11 -20.46
CA ALA A 88 5.15 -0.83 -21.72
C ALA A 88 5.01 -2.07 -22.63
N PRO A 89 6.02 -2.96 -22.77
CA PRO A 89 5.90 -4.15 -23.62
C PRO A 89 5.08 -5.29 -22.99
N LEU A 90 4.74 -5.24 -21.70
CA LEU A 90 4.06 -6.35 -21.02
C LEU A 90 2.60 -6.49 -21.45
N GLY A 91 2.19 -7.72 -21.74
CA GLY A 91 0.85 -8.07 -22.19
C GLY A 91 -0.16 -8.21 -21.04
N PRO A 92 -1.47 -8.02 -21.30
CA PRO A 92 -2.51 -8.33 -20.35
C PRO A 92 -2.79 -9.84 -20.34
N THR A 93 -3.14 -10.39 -19.18
CA THR A 93 -3.71 -11.74 -19.09
C THR A 93 -5.22 -11.67 -19.32
N LEU A 94 -5.77 -12.54 -20.14
CA LEU A 94 -7.22 -12.61 -20.32
C LEU A 94 -7.91 -13.01 -19.01
N ALA A 95 -9.06 -12.41 -18.69
CA ALA A 95 -9.75 -12.65 -17.43
C ALA A 95 -10.05 -14.14 -17.14
N ARG A 96 -10.35 -14.92 -18.19
CA ARG A 96 -10.59 -16.38 -18.07
C ARG A 96 -9.34 -17.21 -17.77
N ASP A 97 -8.15 -16.65 -17.99
CA ASP A 97 -6.86 -17.31 -17.81
C ASP A 97 -6.16 -16.86 -16.50
N LEU A 98 -6.82 -16.01 -15.71
CA LEU A 98 -6.27 -15.52 -14.44
C LEU A 98 -6.24 -16.63 -13.39
N PRO A 99 -5.15 -16.75 -12.62
CA PRO A 99 -5.12 -17.63 -11.44
C PRO A 99 -6.17 -17.23 -10.39
N GLY A 100 -6.73 -18.21 -9.68
CA GLY A 100 -7.78 -17.97 -8.68
C GLY A 100 -7.40 -16.95 -7.60
N LEU A 101 -6.13 -16.91 -7.17
CA LEU A 101 -5.62 -15.94 -6.20
C LEU A 101 -5.56 -14.49 -6.74
N VAL A 102 -5.60 -14.31 -8.06
CA VAL A 102 -5.56 -12.99 -8.71
C VAL A 102 -6.97 -12.39 -8.89
N LEU A 103 -8.00 -13.23 -8.97
CA LEU A 103 -9.38 -12.81 -9.22
C LEU A 103 -9.94 -11.76 -8.23
N PRO A 104 -9.68 -11.82 -6.90
CA PRO A 104 -10.16 -10.80 -5.97
C PRO A 104 -9.69 -9.39 -6.31
N TYR A 105 -8.53 -9.27 -6.96
CA TYR A 105 -7.90 -8.00 -7.33
C TYR A 105 -8.39 -7.45 -8.68
N LEU A 106 -9.36 -8.10 -9.31
CA LEU A 106 -10.09 -7.61 -10.47
C LEU A 106 -11.42 -6.94 -10.07
N LEU A 107 -11.92 -7.25 -8.87
CA LEU A 107 -13.23 -6.84 -8.40
C LEU A 107 -13.18 -5.48 -7.68
N PRO A 108 -14.29 -4.71 -7.66
CA PRO A 108 -14.42 -3.52 -6.83
C PRO A 108 -14.24 -3.84 -5.35
N SER A 109 -13.78 -2.85 -4.59
CA SER A 109 -13.68 -2.95 -3.13
C SER A 109 -14.09 -1.61 -2.48
N ARG A 110 -14.05 -1.51 -1.15
CA ARG A 110 -14.58 -0.36 -0.39
C ARG A 110 -14.10 0.99 -0.92
N TYR A 111 -12.81 1.11 -1.21
CA TYR A 111 -12.20 2.38 -1.65
C TYR A 111 -11.88 2.40 -3.15
N VAL A 112 -12.05 1.28 -3.84
CA VAL A 112 -11.71 1.10 -5.25
C VAL A 112 -12.97 0.69 -6.02
N GLU A 113 -13.81 1.68 -6.33
CA GLU A 113 -15.09 1.52 -7.04
C GLU A 113 -14.84 1.45 -8.55
N SER A 114 -14.08 0.46 -9.01
CA SER A 114 -13.61 0.35 -10.41
C SER A 114 -14.74 0.37 -11.44
N HIS A 115 -15.93 -0.16 -11.11
CA HIS A 115 -17.11 -0.17 -11.97
C HIS A 115 -17.59 1.24 -12.36
N LEU A 116 -17.27 2.27 -11.56
CA LEU A 116 -17.64 3.66 -11.87
C LEU A 116 -16.72 4.29 -12.94
N PHE A 117 -15.59 3.68 -13.24
CA PHE A 117 -14.57 4.22 -14.13
C PHE A 117 -14.55 3.58 -15.53
N GLU A 118 -15.34 2.54 -15.79
CA GLU A 118 -15.31 1.76 -17.05
C GLU A 118 -15.46 2.66 -18.28
N THR A 119 -16.45 3.56 -18.28
CA THR A 119 -16.67 4.47 -19.43
C THR A 119 -15.52 5.45 -19.61
N PHE A 120 -15.01 6.03 -18.51
CA PHE A 120 -13.88 6.97 -18.56
C PHE A 120 -12.62 6.26 -19.09
N VAL A 121 -12.28 5.12 -18.51
CA VAL A 121 -11.10 4.32 -18.88
C VAL A 121 -11.17 3.85 -20.33
N HIS A 122 -12.35 3.40 -20.79
CA HIS A 122 -12.53 3.01 -22.19
C HIS A 122 -12.33 4.19 -23.15
N ARG A 123 -12.90 5.36 -22.85
CA ARG A 123 -12.75 6.54 -23.71
C ARG A 123 -11.33 7.08 -23.73
N GLN A 124 -10.67 7.13 -22.56
CA GLN A 124 -9.37 7.75 -22.42
C GLN A 124 -8.21 6.83 -22.84
N PHE A 125 -8.31 5.53 -22.53
CA PHE A 125 -7.21 4.57 -22.66
C PHE A 125 -7.59 3.33 -23.49
N GLY A 126 -8.80 3.27 -24.07
CA GLY A 126 -9.30 2.08 -24.78
C GLY A 126 -8.48 1.69 -26.00
N HIS A 127 -7.75 2.64 -26.59
CA HIS A 127 -6.86 2.42 -27.73
C HIS A 127 -5.50 1.80 -27.36
N LEU A 128 -5.18 1.73 -26.06
CA LEU A 128 -3.95 1.15 -25.52
C LEU A 128 -4.21 -0.24 -24.93
N ASN A 129 -3.15 -1.03 -24.73
CA ASN A 129 -3.26 -2.37 -24.17
C ASN A 129 -2.15 -2.64 -23.14
N GLY A 130 -2.37 -3.61 -22.23
CA GLY A 130 -1.38 -4.10 -21.27
C GLY A 130 -0.62 -3.01 -20.55
N GLY A 131 0.70 -3.15 -20.48
CA GLY A 131 1.59 -2.24 -19.79
C GLY A 131 1.60 -0.82 -20.35
N THR A 132 1.46 -0.64 -21.67
CA THR A 132 1.32 0.70 -22.27
C THR A 132 0.11 1.45 -21.71
N LYS A 133 -1.01 0.75 -21.48
CA LYS A 133 -2.21 1.33 -20.86
C LYS A 133 -1.95 1.72 -19.41
N ILE A 134 -1.29 0.87 -18.64
CA ILE A 134 -0.90 1.13 -17.23
C ILE A 134 0.01 2.36 -17.12
N VAL A 135 1.02 2.46 -17.97
CA VAL A 135 1.91 3.63 -18.03
C VAL A 135 1.12 4.92 -18.32
N ALA A 136 0.22 4.88 -19.30
CA ALA A 136 -0.61 6.03 -19.64
C ALA A 136 -1.56 6.45 -18.50
N MET A 137 -2.14 5.49 -17.77
CA MET A 137 -2.97 5.75 -16.60
C MET A 137 -2.16 6.40 -15.46
N ARG A 138 -0.99 5.83 -15.14
CA ARG A 138 -0.05 6.39 -14.16
C ARG A 138 0.31 7.85 -14.50
N ASP A 139 0.69 8.10 -15.73
CA ASP A 139 1.13 9.42 -16.18
C ASP A 139 -0.04 10.42 -16.20
N TRP A 140 -1.25 9.96 -16.50
CA TRP A 140 -2.46 10.75 -16.37
C TRP A 140 -2.71 11.14 -14.91
N ILE A 141 -2.65 10.19 -13.97
CA ILE A 141 -2.83 10.45 -12.54
C ILE A 141 -1.81 11.48 -12.04
N ARG A 142 -0.53 11.31 -12.38
CA ARG A 142 0.54 12.25 -12.00
C ARG A 142 0.31 13.67 -12.52
N ARG A 143 -0.24 13.81 -13.71
CA ARG A 143 -0.50 15.11 -14.32
C ARG A 143 -1.75 15.78 -13.78
N GLU A 144 -2.78 15.01 -13.50
CA GLU A 144 -4.12 15.51 -13.19
C GLU A 144 -4.38 15.67 -11.68
N LEU A 145 -3.59 15.04 -10.82
CA LEU A 145 -3.74 15.12 -9.37
C LEU A 145 -2.65 16.00 -8.75
N SER A 146 -3.03 16.74 -7.71
CA SER A 146 -2.10 17.43 -6.82
C SER A 146 -1.90 16.63 -5.54
N TYR A 147 -0.64 16.45 -5.14
CA TYR A 147 -0.33 15.81 -3.85
C TYR A 147 -0.49 16.82 -2.72
N VAL A 148 -1.50 16.63 -1.87
CA VAL A 148 -1.85 17.58 -0.79
C VAL A 148 -2.01 16.82 0.52
N ALA A 149 -1.10 17.05 1.46
CA ALA A 149 -1.20 16.46 2.80
C ALA A 149 -2.48 16.94 3.51
N GLY A 150 -3.24 16.01 4.09
CA GLY A 150 -4.50 16.32 4.79
C GLY A 150 -5.72 16.52 3.89
N ALA A 151 -5.60 16.38 2.55
CA ALA A 151 -6.72 16.51 1.63
C ALA A 151 -7.72 15.34 1.72
N SER A 152 -7.35 14.23 2.33
CA SER A 152 -8.15 13.02 2.43
C SER A 152 -8.27 12.50 3.86
N ASP A 153 -9.34 11.75 4.09
CA ASP A 153 -9.65 11.10 5.37
C ASP A 153 -9.92 9.59 5.19
N GLY A 154 -10.36 8.91 6.25
CA GLY A 154 -10.68 7.49 6.23
C GLY A 154 -11.89 7.09 5.37
N ASN A 155 -12.61 8.05 4.77
CA ASN A 155 -13.75 7.82 3.89
C ASN A 155 -13.47 8.18 2.42
N THR A 156 -12.31 8.76 2.12
CA THR A 156 -11.95 9.18 0.76
C THR A 156 -11.75 7.96 -0.14
N THR A 157 -12.58 7.85 -1.17
CA THR A 157 -12.56 6.75 -2.15
C THR A 157 -11.87 7.18 -3.46
N ALA A 158 -11.63 6.24 -4.36
CA ALA A 158 -11.08 6.54 -5.69
C ALA A 158 -11.96 7.53 -6.47
N GLN A 159 -13.31 7.41 -6.35
CA GLN A 159 -14.24 8.37 -6.95
C GLN A 159 -14.08 9.77 -6.36
N ALA A 160 -13.97 9.88 -5.04
CA ALA A 160 -13.80 11.19 -4.38
C ALA A 160 -12.48 11.86 -4.83
N THR A 161 -11.38 11.11 -4.87
CA THR A 161 -10.08 11.56 -5.37
C THR A 161 -10.14 12.01 -6.83
N PHE A 162 -10.81 11.23 -7.68
CA PHE A 162 -10.99 11.58 -9.10
C PHE A 162 -11.71 12.91 -9.30
N VAL A 163 -12.72 13.20 -8.48
CA VAL A 163 -13.49 14.45 -8.56
C VAL A 163 -12.70 15.64 -8.00
N ARG A 164 -12.04 15.46 -6.84
CA ARG A 164 -11.30 16.53 -6.15
C ARG A 164 -9.99 16.89 -6.82
N ARG A 165 -9.35 15.93 -7.53
CA ARG A 165 -8.03 16.08 -8.15
C ARG A 165 -6.90 16.36 -7.14
N GLU A 166 -7.07 15.93 -5.92
CA GLU A 166 -6.09 16.06 -4.84
C GLU A 166 -6.16 14.86 -3.90
N GLY A 167 -5.06 14.56 -3.24
CA GLY A 167 -4.96 13.44 -2.30
C GLY A 167 -3.52 13.15 -1.89
N VAL A 168 -3.33 12.06 -1.15
CA VAL A 168 -2.04 11.52 -0.72
C VAL A 168 -1.75 10.19 -1.42
N CYS A 169 -0.60 9.55 -1.13
CA CYS A 169 -0.17 8.31 -1.80
C CYS A 169 -1.26 7.21 -1.84
N ARG A 170 -2.02 7.03 -0.75
CA ARG A 170 -3.14 6.10 -0.67
C ARG A 170 -4.21 6.39 -1.73
N ASP A 171 -4.54 7.66 -1.92
CA ASP A 171 -5.59 8.09 -2.86
C ASP A 171 -5.15 7.91 -4.31
N TYR A 172 -3.87 8.21 -4.61
CA TYR A 172 -3.24 7.92 -5.89
C TYR A 172 -3.25 6.42 -6.19
N ALA A 173 -2.93 5.59 -5.20
CA ALA A 173 -2.94 4.14 -5.33
C ALA A 173 -4.36 3.59 -5.54
N HIS A 174 -5.37 4.08 -4.80
CA HIS A 174 -6.77 3.71 -5.02
C HIS A 174 -7.25 4.04 -6.43
N LEU A 175 -6.95 5.25 -6.92
CA LEU A 175 -7.36 5.66 -8.26
C LEU A 175 -6.64 4.85 -9.34
N MET A 176 -5.35 4.57 -9.18
CA MET A 176 -4.58 3.71 -10.09
C MET A 176 -5.15 2.28 -10.15
N ALA A 177 -5.47 1.70 -8.99
CA ALA A 177 -6.10 0.38 -8.92
C ALA A 177 -7.50 0.40 -9.54
N ALA A 178 -8.29 1.47 -9.34
CA ALA A 178 -9.61 1.60 -9.93
C ALA A 178 -9.55 1.64 -11.47
N PHE A 179 -8.61 2.40 -12.03
CA PHE A 179 -8.41 2.46 -13.48
C PHE A 179 -7.93 1.13 -14.07
N ALA A 180 -6.97 0.47 -13.40
CA ALA A 180 -6.47 -0.83 -13.85
C ALA A 180 -7.58 -1.89 -13.86
N ARG A 181 -8.35 -2.02 -12.76
CA ARG A 181 -9.47 -2.98 -12.65
C ARG A 181 -10.59 -2.66 -13.64
N ALA A 182 -10.92 -1.38 -13.87
CA ALA A 182 -11.87 -0.96 -14.90
C ALA A 182 -11.42 -1.34 -16.31
N ALA A 183 -10.11 -1.50 -16.53
CA ALA A 183 -9.53 -2.00 -17.77
C ALA A 183 -9.36 -3.53 -17.82
N LEU A 184 -9.93 -4.27 -16.87
CA LEU A 184 -9.76 -5.71 -16.68
C LEU A 184 -8.30 -6.14 -16.45
N ILE A 185 -7.47 -5.27 -15.87
CA ILE A 185 -6.11 -5.59 -15.43
C ILE A 185 -6.17 -5.69 -13.91
N PRO A 186 -5.93 -6.88 -13.31
CA PRO A 186 -5.92 -7.02 -11.86
C PRO A 186 -4.89 -6.07 -11.22
N ALA A 187 -5.30 -5.44 -10.13
CA ALA A 187 -4.45 -4.52 -9.39
C ALA A 187 -4.69 -4.67 -7.89
N ARG A 188 -3.61 -4.68 -7.10
CA ARG A 188 -3.67 -4.75 -5.64
C ARG A 188 -2.90 -3.62 -5.00
N LEU A 189 -3.39 -3.13 -3.87
CA LEU A 189 -2.70 -2.13 -3.08
C LEU A 189 -1.52 -2.77 -2.34
N VAL A 190 -0.48 -1.99 -2.16
CA VAL A 190 0.72 -2.38 -1.42
C VAL A 190 1.05 -1.27 -0.43
N SER A 191 1.10 -1.60 0.86
CA SER A 191 1.74 -0.73 1.84
C SER A 191 3.25 -0.95 1.83
N ALA A 192 4.01 0.12 1.96
CA ALA A 192 5.45 0.07 1.74
C ALA A 192 6.21 1.17 2.47
N TYR A 193 7.54 1.04 2.45
CA TYR A 193 8.51 2.06 2.80
C TYR A 193 9.38 2.40 1.60
N ALA A 194 9.71 3.68 1.44
CA ALA A 194 10.65 4.12 0.42
C ALA A 194 11.37 5.41 0.85
N PRO A 195 12.65 5.59 0.51
CA PRO A 195 13.46 6.73 0.97
C PRO A 195 13.08 8.06 0.30
N GLY A 196 12.43 8.02 -0.87
CA GLY A 196 12.03 9.21 -1.63
C GLY A 196 10.70 9.84 -1.20
N VAL A 197 9.98 9.26 -0.24
CA VAL A 197 8.68 9.76 0.20
C VAL A 197 8.83 11.10 0.90
N THR A 198 8.10 12.12 0.43
CA THR A 198 8.17 13.48 0.96
C THR A 198 6.76 14.08 1.16
N PRO A 199 6.39 14.52 2.37
CA PRO A 199 7.16 14.38 3.62
C PRO A 199 7.38 12.90 4.00
N PRO A 200 8.41 12.58 4.84
CA PRO A 200 8.66 11.21 5.27
C PRO A 200 7.45 10.61 5.99
N ASP A 201 6.92 9.53 5.46
CA ASP A 201 5.74 8.84 5.97
C ASP A 201 5.68 7.40 5.42
N PHE A 202 4.68 6.65 5.87
CA PHE A 202 4.24 5.43 5.21
C PHE A 202 3.89 5.71 3.75
N HIS A 203 4.12 4.71 2.89
CA HIS A 203 3.81 4.83 1.48
C HIS A 203 2.81 3.76 1.02
N ALA A 204 2.01 4.12 0.03
CA ALA A 204 1.08 3.22 -0.63
C ALA A 204 1.27 3.28 -2.15
N VAL A 205 1.42 2.11 -2.76
CA VAL A 205 1.58 1.95 -4.20
C VAL A 205 0.65 0.83 -4.71
N VAL A 206 0.71 0.52 -5.98
CA VAL A 206 -0.07 -0.55 -6.61
C VAL A 206 0.85 -1.59 -7.21
N GLU A 207 0.46 -2.85 -7.16
CA GLU A 207 0.94 -3.87 -8.08
C GLU A 207 -0.15 -4.19 -9.09
N VAL A 208 0.22 -4.30 -10.38
CA VAL A 208 -0.64 -4.70 -11.50
C VAL A 208 -0.20 -6.04 -12.04
N TRP A 209 -1.17 -6.87 -12.50
CA TRP A 209 -0.90 -8.19 -13.07
C TRP A 209 -0.74 -8.11 -14.58
N LEU A 210 0.49 -8.32 -15.07
CA LEU A 210 0.84 -8.33 -16.49
C LEU A 210 1.79 -9.49 -16.76
N ASP A 211 1.70 -10.12 -17.92
CA ASP A 211 2.54 -11.25 -18.36
C ASP A 211 2.70 -12.35 -17.30
N GLY A 212 1.61 -12.64 -16.54
CA GLY A 212 1.62 -13.68 -15.53
C GLY A 212 2.34 -13.33 -14.24
N GLY A 213 2.62 -12.05 -13.96
CA GLY A 213 3.31 -11.58 -12.77
C GLY A 213 2.79 -10.25 -12.20
N TRP A 214 3.13 -9.97 -10.94
CA TRP A 214 2.85 -8.71 -10.28
C TRP A 214 3.98 -7.70 -10.49
N HIS A 215 3.63 -6.47 -10.88
CA HIS A 215 4.57 -5.39 -11.18
C HIS A 215 4.21 -4.13 -10.41
N LEU A 216 5.16 -3.57 -9.65
CA LEU A 216 4.98 -2.34 -8.87
C LEU A 216 4.80 -1.11 -9.76
N VAL A 217 3.84 -0.28 -9.39
CA VAL A 217 3.54 1.01 -10.00
C VAL A 217 3.33 2.04 -8.91
N ASP A 218 4.22 3.02 -8.81
CA ASP A 218 4.01 4.19 -7.96
C ASP A 218 3.37 5.32 -8.79
N ALA A 219 2.10 5.59 -8.54
CA ALA A 219 1.37 6.64 -9.22
C ALA A 219 1.74 8.05 -8.74
N THR A 220 2.39 8.19 -7.58
CA THR A 220 2.92 9.47 -7.09
C THR A 220 4.24 9.85 -7.76
N GLY A 221 5.05 8.85 -8.11
CA GLY A 221 6.39 9.03 -8.64
C GLY A 221 7.46 9.31 -7.60
N MET A 222 7.16 9.11 -6.32
CA MET A 222 8.11 9.34 -5.22
C MET A 222 9.14 8.23 -5.08
N ALA A 223 8.85 7.02 -5.59
CA ALA A 223 9.75 5.88 -5.51
C ALA A 223 9.79 5.06 -6.82
N THR A 224 10.93 4.49 -7.10
CA THR A 224 11.09 3.48 -8.16
C THR A 224 10.93 2.06 -7.57
N PRO A 225 10.53 1.05 -8.36
CA PRO A 225 10.27 -0.30 -7.85
C PRO A 225 11.40 -0.91 -7.01
N ASN A 226 12.66 -0.64 -7.35
CA ASN A 226 13.85 -1.14 -6.62
C ASN A 226 14.15 -0.40 -5.32
N GLU A 227 13.41 0.68 -5.00
CA GLU A 227 13.51 1.45 -3.75
C GLU A 227 12.38 1.13 -2.77
N ILE A 228 11.41 0.31 -3.17
CA ILE A 228 10.20 0.03 -2.40
C ILE A 228 10.37 -1.25 -1.58
N ALA A 229 10.40 -1.11 -0.25
CA ALA A 229 10.27 -2.22 0.69
C ALA A 229 8.78 -2.48 0.98
N ARG A 230 8.24 -3.60 0.49
CA ARG A 230 6.82 -3.98 0.67
C ARG A 230 6.57 -4.50 2.07
N VAL A 231 5.43 -4.10 2.64
CA VAL A 231 4.95 -4.52 3.96
C VAL A 231 3.79 -5.51 3.81
N ALA A 232 2.74 -5.11 3.11
CA ALA A 232 1.53 -5.88 2.94
C ALA A 232 0.90 -5.61 1.58
N ILE A 233 0.03 -6.52 1.18
CA ILE A 233 -0.81 -6.40 -0.02
C ILE A 233 -2.28 -6.51 0.35
N GLY A 234 -3.16 -6.01 -0.50
CA GLY A 234 -4.59 -6.14 -0.30
C GLY A 234 -5.43 -5.51 -1.41
N ARG A 235 -6.76 -5.59 -1.28
CA ARG A 235 -7.67 -5.05 -2.29
C ARG A 235 -7.73 -3.52 -2.26
N ASP A 236 -7.62 -2.95 -1.08
CA ASP A 236 -7.58 -1.51 -0.83
C ASP A 236 -6.98 -1.20 0.56
N ALA A 237 -7.08 0.05 1.02
CA ALA A 237 -6.54 0.47 2.30
C ALA A 237 -7.09 -0.28 3.52
N THR A 238 -8.26 -0.92 3.43
CA THR A 238 -8.81 -1.74 4.51
C THR A 238 -7.89 -2.90 4.84
N ASP A 239 -7.32 -3.53 3.83
CA ASP A 239 -6.49 -4.73 3.95
C ASP A 239 -5.02 -4.41 4.30
N ILE A 240 -4.54 -3.17 4.02
CA ILE A 240 -3.13 -2.77 4.14
C ILE A 240 -2.87 -1.66 5.17
N ALA A 241 -3.83 -1.36 6.04
CA ALA A 241 -3.67 -0.33 7.06
C ALA A 241 -2.49 -0.67 7.99
N PHE A 242 -1.58 0.29 8.23
CA PHE A 242 -0.40 0.10 9.09
C PHE A 242 -0.76 -0.15 10.56
N MET A 243 -1.88 0.39 11.00
CA MET A 243 -2.47 0.10 12.29
C MET A 243 -3.99 0.14 12.20
N THR A 244 -4.63 -0.83 12.82
CA THR A 244 -6.08 -0.84 13.05
C THR A 244 -6.34 -0.95 14.54
N VAL A 245 -7.17 -0.04 15.07
CA VAL A 245 -7.59 -0.05 16.47
C VAL A 245 -9.05 -0.46 16.55
N PHE A 246 -9.35 -1.49 17.33
CA PHE A 246 -10.71 -1.95 17.56
C PHE A 246 -11.34 -1.18 18.71
N GLY A 247 -11.46 0.12 18.54
CA GLY A 247 -11.93 1.08 19.52
C GLY A 247 -11.66 2.51 19.11
N THR A 248 -11.49 3.40 20.07
CA THR A 248 -11.11 4.79 19.84
C THR A 248 -9.62 4.98 20.11
N ALA A 249 -8.96 5.80 19.27
CA ALA A 249 -7.57 6.17 19.43
C ALA A 249 -7.35 7.60 18.96
N THR A 250 -6.42 8.30 19.60
CA THR A 250 -5.94 9.62 19.18
C THR A 250 -4.46 9.52 18.84
N LEU A 251 -4.07 9.91 17.64
CA LEU A 251 -2.68 9.99 17.23
C LEU A 251 -1.99 11.11 18.03
N LEU A 252 -0.87 10.80 18.69
CA LEU A 252 -0.03 11.76 19.43
C LEU A 252 1.23 12.10 18.63
N ASP A 253 1.94 11.09 18.13
CA ASP A 253 3.13 11.27 17.29
C ASP A 253 3.27 10.07 16.31
N GLN A 254 3.72 10.36 15.09
CA GLN A 254 4.06 9.36 14.09
C GLN A 254 5.34 9.78 13.40
N ARG A 255 6.31 8.88 13.35
CA ARG A 255 7.54 9.10 12.60
C ARG A 255 7.87 7.88 11.78
N VAL A 256 8.21 8.13 10.52
CA VAL A 256 8.71 7.11 9.58
C VAL A 256 9.97 7.66 8.95
N LEU A 257 11.08 7.00 9.17
CA LEU A 257 12.36 7.36 8.55
C LEU A 257 12.85 6.17 7.74
N VAL A 258 13.13 6.41 6.47
CA VAL A 258 13.71 5.42 5.57
C VAL A 258 14.95 6.01 4.93
N THR A 259 16.07 5.34 5.08
CA THR A 259 17.36 5.78 4.52
C THR A 259 18.02 4.65 3.74
N THR A 260 18.83 5.02 2.74
CA THR A 260 19.68 4.07 2.02
C THR A 260 20.97 3.85 2.78
N GLU A 261 21.35 2.58 2.96
CA GLU A 261 22.66 2.20 3.49
C GLU A 261 23.61 1.83 2.33
N GLN A 262 24.87 2.24 2.45
CA GLN A 262 25.92 1.90 1.50
C GLN A 262 26.44 0.47 1.69
#